data_701501a5d918b89f2f62980323cb7b92
#
_entry.id   701501a5d918b89f2f62980323cb7b92
#
_cell.length_a   1.000
_cell.length_b   1.000
_cell.length_c   1.000
_cell.angle_alpha   90.00
_cell.angle_beta   90.00
_cell.angle_gamma   90.00
#
_symmetry.space_group_name_H-M   'P 1'
#
loop_
_entity.id
_entity.type
_entity.pdbx_description
1 polymer ?
#
loop_
_entity_poly.entity_id
_entity_poly.type
_entity_poly.pdbx_seq_one_letter_code
_entity_poly.pdbx_strand_id
1 'polypeptide(L)'
;QIAEQAGVSRGTVDRALNHRGRINPEVAERICRLADEMGYVQKERKHSRTAKDERLKIGVVTQLARSSFMQEVNRGIEKQRELKEKGIQLILKEGLSVDEEEQLQAIEELEQEGIRGLAIMPVDSETVREKLNALIEEKNIPVVTFNSDIVGTRRTCFVGMDNRKSGRTAAGLLGMLTRGNGKILIITGYFSNHVDNQRVDAFGGSQAAFPHLEIAGVHGSFDEAA
;
A
#
# COMPACT_ATOMS: atom_id res chain seq x y z
N GLN A 1 -1.92 8.59 44.84
CA GLN A 1 -2.12 9.88 45.51
C GLN A 1 -3.47 10.52 45.09
N ILE A 2 -3.72 10.90 43.82
CA ILE A 2 -5.02 11.48 43.37
C ILE A 2 -6.19 10.51 43.64
N ALA A 3 -6.04 9.23 43.35
CA ALA A 3 -7.06 8.20 43.60
C ALA A 3 -7.41 8.07 45.10
N GLU A 4 -6.43 8.17 45.98
CA GLU A 4 -6.60 8.11 47.43
C GLU A 4 -7.31 9.36 47.97
N GLN A 5 -6.91 10.52 47.52
CA GLN A 5 -7.53 11.79 47.96
C GLN A 5 -8.94 11.99 47.40
N ALA A 6 -9.19 11.50 46.19
CA ALA A 6 -10.51 11.50 45.60
C ALA A 6 -11.43 10.38 46.10
N GLY A 7 -10.89 9.40 46.84
CA GLY A 7 -11.65 8.23 47.36
C GLY A 7 -12.19 7.34 46.26
N VAL A 8 -11.46 7.18 45.14
CA VAL A 8 -11.88 6.41 43.97
C VAL A 8 -10.78 5.48 43.48
N SER A 9 -11.13 4.53 42.60
CA SER A 9 -10.15 3.62 42.02
C SER A 9 -9.22 4.36 41.02
N ARG A 10 -7.98 3.84 40.81
CA ARG A 10 -7.05 4.34 39.82
C ARG A 10 -7.66 4.36 38.41
N GLY A 11 -8.50 3.35 38.09
CA GLY A 11 -9.20 3.29 36.80
C GLY A 11 -10.29 4.38 36.65
N THR A 12 -10.86 4.87 37.76
CA THR A 12 -11.80 6.00 37.76
C THR A 12 -11.06 7.30 37.51
N VAL A 13 -9.88 7.47 38.12
CA VAL A 13 -9.01 8.64 37.89
C VAL A 13 -8.54 8.68 36.43
N ASP A 14 -8.08 7.55 35.89
CA ASP A 14 -7.66 7.47 34.47
C ASP A 14 -8.79 7.84 33.53
N ARG A 15 -10.00 7.35 33.77
CA ARG A 15 -11.18 7.66 32.96
C ARG A 15 -11.60 9.12 33.07
N ALA A 16 -11.55 9.70 34.28
CA ALA A 16 -11.90 11.09 34.51
C ALA A 16 -10.92 12.02 33.80
N LEU A 17 -9.62 11.83 34.00
CA LEU A 17 -8.57 12.66 33.40
C LEU A 17 -8.50 12.51 31.87
N ASN A 18 -8.83 11.33 31.32
CA ASN A 18 -8.80 11.08 29.88
C ASN A 18 -10.18 11.22 29.20
N HIS A 19 -11.19 11.73 29.89
CA HIS A 19 -12.57 11.90 29.39
C HIS A 19 -13.16 10.63 28.77
N ARG A 20 -12.84 9.44 29.35
CA ARG A 20 -13.26 8.14 28.84
C ARG A 20 -14.37 7.53 29.69
N GLY A 21 -15.51 7.24 29.06
CA GLY A 21 -16.57 6.44 29.65
C GLY A 21 -17.53 7.19 30.57
N ARG A 22 -18.53 6.47 31.11
CA ARG A 22 -19.58 7.03 31.96
C ARG A 22 -19.07 7.18 33.38
N ILE A 23 -18.70 8.41 33.76
CA ILE A 23 -18.35 8.80 35.13
C ILE A 23 -19.36 9.85 35.57
N ASN A 24 -19.74 9.81 36.83
CA ASN A 24 -20.55 10.88 37.43
C ASN A 24 -19.81 12.22 37.24
N PRO A 25 -20.46 13.26 36.64
CA PRO A 25 -19.83 14.55 36.36
C PRO A 25 -19.20 15.21 37.56
N GLU A 26 -19.84 15.14 38.74
CA GLU A 26 -19.32 15.73 39.98
C GLU A 26 -18.03 15.05 40.45
N VAL A 27 -17.94 13.74 40.28
CA VAL A 27 -16.73 12.95 40.61
C VAL A 27 -15.60 13.28 39.64
N ALA A 28 -15.92 13.43 38.34
CA ALA A 28 -14.94 13.80 37.31
C ALA A 28 -14.37 15.19 37.60
N GLU A 29 -15.21 16.18 37.88
CA GLU A 29 -14.79 17.54 38.19
C GLU A 29 -13.91 17.60 39.47
N ARG A 30 -14.27 16.86 40.52
CA ARG A 30 -13.45 16.77 41.74
C ARG A 30 -12.08 16.16 41.48
N ILE A 31 -11.98 15.12 40.61
CA ILE A 31 -10.71 14.52 40.23
C ILE A 31 -9.84 15.50 39.44
N CYS A 32 -10.42 16.23 38.49
CA CYS A 32 -9.68 17.24 37.72
C CYS A 32 -9.13 18.34 38.62
N ARG A 33 -9.95 18.89 39.54
CA ARG A 33 -9.51 19.91 40.51
C ARG A 33 -8.36 19.43 41.39
N LEU A 34 -8.45 18.23 41.95
CA LEU A 34 -7.37 17.61 42.72
C LEU A 34 -6.10 17.39 41.90
N ALA A 35 -6.23 17.03 40.63
CA ALA A 35 -5.08 16.89 39.75
C ALA A 35 -4.37 18.23 39.50
N ASP A 36 -5.12 19.31 39.30
CA ASP A 36 -4.59 20.66 39.14
C ASP A 36 -3.92 21.16 40.41
N GLU A 37 -4.56 20.99 41.59
CA GLU A 37 -4.01 21.38 42.90
C GLU A 37 -2.70 20.62 43.23
N MET A 38 -2.57 19.38 42.80
CA MET A 38 -1.37 18.57 43.00
C MET A 38 -0.30 18.80 41.95
N GLY A 39 -0.50 19.74 41.01
CA GLY A 39 0.44 20.00 39.94
C GLY A 39 0.64 18.80 38.99
N TYR A 40 -0.37 17.93 38.88
CA TYR A 40 -0.31 16.80 37.97
C TYR A 40 -0.40 17.30 36.54
N VAL A 41 0.75 17.62 35.98
CA VAL A 41 0.86 17.86 34.53
C VAL A 41 0.60 16.51 33.85
N GLN A 42 -0.60 16.35 33.35
CA GLN A 42 -0.88 15.28 32.41
C GLN A 42 0.20 15.35 31.34
N LYS A 43 1.07 14.33 31.23
CA LYS A 43 1.89 14.19 30.04
C LYS A 43 0.90 14.07 28.91
N GLU A 44 0.66 15.19 28.25
CA GLU A 44 -0.03 15.20 26.97
C GLU A 44 0.65 14.16 26.12
N ARG A 45 0.06 12.97 26.01
CA ARG A 45 0.19 12.24 24.78
C ARG A 45 -0.31 13.24 23.77
N LYS A 46 0.60 13.83 23.01
CA LYS A 46 0.31 14.73 21.90
C LYS A 46 -0.61 14.01 20.91
N HIS A 47 -1.86 13.86 21.29
CA HIS A 47 -2.98 13.92 20.40
C HIS A 47 -3.33 15.40 20.39
N SER A 48 -2.51 16.18 19.71
CA SER A 48 -2.82 17.54 19.31
C SER A 48 -4.15 17.52 18.58
N ARG A 49 -5.23 17.76 19.31
CA ARG A 49 -6.55 18.02 18.76
C ARG A 49 -6.74 19.54 18.66
N THR A 50 -5.85 20.16 17.92
CA THR A 50 -6.14 21.38 17.19
C THR A 50 -6.03 21.01 15.72
N ALA A 51 -6.92 20.16 15.27
CA ALA A 51 -7.07 19.88 13.87
C ALA A 51 -8.52 20.13 13.49
N LYS A 52 -8.80 21.36 13.13
CA LYS A 52 -9.67 21.59 12.00
C LYS A 52 -9.11 20.74 10.86
N ASP A 53 -9.77 19.60 10.59
CA ASP A 53 -9.85 18.94 9.28
C ASP A 53 -8.53 18.52 8.58
N GLU A 54 -7.51 18.02 9.30
CA GLU A 54 -6.42 17.29 8.65
C GLU A 54 -6.84 15.82 8.44
N ARG A 55 -7.51 15.57 7.33
CA ARG A 55 -7.75 14.20 6.85
C ARG A 55 -6.41 13.52 6.65
N LEU A 56 -6.33 12.26 7.07
CA LEU A 56 -5.16 11.43 6.80
C LEU A 56 -5.01 11.26 5.29
N LYS A 57 -3.99 11.85 4.69
CA LYS A 57 -3.74 11.76 3.26
C LYS A 57 -2.93 10.51 2.93
N ILE A 58 -3.40 9.72 2.00
CA ILE A 58 -2.70 8.55 1.45
C ILE A 58 -2.53 8.76 -0.04
N GLY A 59 -1.29 8.73 -0.51
CA GLY A 59 -0.96 8.77 -1.92
C GLY A 59 -1.20 7.40 -2.57
N VAL A 60 -1.69 7.41 -3.80
CA VAL A 60 -1.79 6.23 -4.64
C VAL A 60 -1.17 6.55 -5.99
N VAL A 61 -0.21 5.73 -6.44
CA VAL A 61 0.45 5.88 -7.74
C VAL A 61 0.17 4.64 -8.58
N THR A 62 -0.44 4.84 -9.74
CA THR A 62 -0.73 3.79 -10.71
C THR A 62 0.02 4.06 -12.02
N GLN A 63 0.04 3.08 -12.91
CA GLN A 63 0.67 3.14 -14.23
C GLN A 63 -0.34 2.72 -15.29
N LEU A 64 -0.04 2.98 -16.57
CA LEU A 64 -0.86 2.53 -17.70
C LEU A 64 -2.33 2.92 -17.57
N ALA A 65 -2.59 4.17 -17.17
CA ALA A 65 -3.93 4.66 -16.85
C ALA A 65 -4.96 4.50 -17.98
N ARG A 66 -4.49 4.40 -19.24
CA ARG A 66 -5.36 4.21 -20.40
C ARG A 66 -5.80 2.75 -20.59
N SER A 67 -5.11 1.77 -19.99
CA SER A 67 -5.50 0.38 -20.13
C SER A 67 -6.86 0.12 -19.45
N SER A 68 -7.69 -0.71 -20.06
CA SER A 68 -9.01 -1.03 -19.53
C SER A 68 -8.95 -1.63 -18.14
N PHE A 69 -7.91 -2.43 -17.85
CA PHE A 69 -7.66 -2.98 -16.53
C PHE A 69 -7.41 -1.88 -15.49
N MET A 70 -6.51 -0.93 -15.78
CA MET A 70 -6.18 0.13 -14.84
C MET A 70 -7.31 1.14 -14.66
N GLN A 71 -8.10 1.40 -15.67
CA GLN A 71 -9.31 2.21 -15.54
C GLN A 71 -10.29 1.65 -14.51
N GLU A 72 -10.47 0.32 -14.49
CA GLU A 72 -11.31 -0.31 -13.47
C GLU A 72 -10.68 -0.26 -12.07
N VAL A 73 -9.37 -0.45 -11.97
CA VAL A 73 -8.62 -0.31 -10.70
C VAL A 73 -8.75 1.12 -10.17
N ASN A 74 -8.46 2.12 -10.99
CA ASN A 74 -8.53 3.54 -10.62
C ASN A 74 -9.95 3.95 -10.20
N ARG A 75 -10.96 3.50 -10.94
CA ARG A 75 -12.37 3.68 -10.59
C ARG A 75 -12.71 3.05 -9.23
N GLY A 76 -12.14 1.88 -8.93
CA GLY A 76 -12.27 1.23 -7.63
C GLY A 76 -11.66 2.05 -6.50
N ILE A 77 -10.48 2.64 -6.72
CA ILE A 77 -9.80 3.51 -5.76
C ILE A 77 -10.63 4.77 -5.47
N GLU A 78 -11.13 5.43 -6.49
CA GLU A 78 -11.92 6.66 -6.34
C GLU A 78 -13.25 6.46 -5.60
N LYS A 79 -13.84 5.26 -5.73
CA LYS A 79 -15.14 4.91 -5.12
C LYS A 79 -15.06 4.55 -3.63
N GLN A 80 -13.90 4.63 -2.97
CA GLN A 80 -13.73 4.22 -1.57
C GLN A 80 -14.39 5.20 -0.59
N ARG A 81 -15.73 5.07 -0.44
CA ARG A 81 -16.53 5.91 0.46
C ARG A 81 -16.19 5.69 1.93
N GLU A 82 -15.96 4.43 2.33
CA GLU A 82 -15.63 4.07 3.71
C GLU A 82 -14.36 4.76 4.23
N LEU A 83 -13.39 4.98 3.37
CA LEU A 83 -12.17 5.70 3.73
C LEU A 83 -12.47 7.16 4.02
N LYS A 84 -13.34 7.81 3.24
CA LYS A 84 -13.77 9.19 3.47
C LYS A 84 -14.52 9.33 4.80
N GLU A 85 -15.36 8.37 5.14
CA GLU A 85 -16.09 8.34 6.43
C GLU A 85 -15.14 8.18 7.63
N LYS A 86 -14.00 7.49 7.43
CA LYS A 86 -12.93 7.35 8.43
C LYS A 86 -11.96 8.54 8.49
N GLY A 87 -12.21 9.60 7.73
CA GLY A 87 -11.33 10.78 7.67
C GLY A 87 -10.06 10.54 6.85
N ILE A 88 -10.05 9.56 5.94
CA ILE A 88 -8.93 9.26 5.05
C ILE A 88 -9.21 9.87 3.67
N GLN A 89 -8.25 10.61 3.15
CA GLN A 89 -8.26 11.17 1.80
C GLN A 89 -7.26 10.41 0.95
N LEU A 90 -7.73 9.78 -0.14
CA LEU A 90 -6.86 9.23 -1.16
C LEU A 90 -6.52 10.32 -2.19
N ILE A 91 -5.25 10.38 -2.58
CA ILE A 91 -4.75 11.26 -3.65
C ILE A 91 -4.16 10.35 -4.71
N LEU A 92 -4.86 10.23 -5.83
CA LEU A 92 -4.49 9.36 -6.93
C LEU A 92 -3.63 10.13 -7.94
N LYS A 93 -2.50 9.57 -8.31
CA LYS A 93 -1.64 9.98 -9.44
C LYS A 93 -1.60 8.85 -10.45
N GLU A 94 -2.06 9.13 -11.65
CA GLU A 94 -2.21 8.17 -12.73
C GLU A 94 -1.12 8.37 -13.77
N GLY A 95 -0.12 7.48 -13.81
CA GLY A 95 0.90 7.45 -14.85
C GLY A 95 0.34 6.89 -16.18
N LEU A 96 0.70 7.51 -17.28
CA LEU A 96 0.25 7.08 -18.60
C LEU A 96 1.05 5.89 -19.16
N SER A 97 2.28 5.75 -18.71
CA SER A 97 3.23 4.72 -19.16
C SER A 97 3.91 4.00 -17.97
N VAL A 98 4.86 3.14 -18.28
CA VAL A 98 5.82 2.58 -17.31
C VAL A 98 7.09 3.43 -17.40
N ASP A 99 7.04 4.60 -16.78
CA ASP A 99 8.09 5.61 -16.85
C ASP A 99 8.60 5.97 -15.45
N GLU A 100 9.92 5.95 -15.29
CA GLU A 100 10.58 6.20 -14.01
C GLU A 100 10.49 7.67 -13.60
N GLU A 101 10.72 8.58 -14.53
CA GLU A 101 10.74 10.02 -14.24
C GLU A 101 9.34 10.51 -13.87
N GLU A 102 8.32 10.09 -14.64
CA GLU A 102 6.91 10.36 -14.35
C GLU A 102 6.54 9.86 -12.95
N GLN A 103 7.01 8.66 -12.59
CA GLN A 103 6.71 8.08 -11.28
C GLN A 103 7.40 8.81 -10.13
N LEU A 104 8.68 9.17 -10.28
CA LEU A 104 9.42 9.93 -9.28
C LEU A 104 8.79 11.29 -9.05
N GLN A 105 8.39 11.99 -10.12
CA GLN A 105 7.68 13.25 -10.01
C GLN A 105 6.35 13.10 -9.25
N ALA A 106 5.56 12.08 -9.56
CA ALA A 106 4.30 11.81 -8.86
C ALA A 106 4.52 11.56 -7.36
N ILE A 107 5.58 10.85 -6.99
CA ILE A 107 5.95 10.63 -5.58
C ILE A 107 6.32 11.96 -4.91
N GLU A 108 7.11 12.82 -5.55
CA GLU A 108 7.51 14.12 -5.01
C GLU A 108 6.32 15.07 -4.80
N GLU A 109 5.40 15.11 -5.74
CA GLU A 109 4.17 15.88 -5.61
C GLU A 109 3.35 15.40 -4.41
N LEU A 110 3.20 14.08 -4.23
CA LEU A 110 2.50 13.51 -3.09
C LEU A 110 3.19 13.82 -1.75
N GLU A 111 4.51 13.83 -1.72
CA GLU A 111 5.26 14.27 -0.54
C GLU A 111 4.97 15.72 -0.18
N GLN A 112 4.95 16.62 -1.18
CA GLN A 112 4.61 18.03 -1.00
C GLN A 112 3.17 18.23 -0.52
N GLU A 113 2.25 17.37 -0.92
CA GLU A 113 0.87 17.34 -0.44
C GLU A 113 0.74 16.83 1.00
N GLY A 114 1.82 16.30 1.58
CA GLY A 114 1.88 15.86 2.97
C GLY A 114 1.21 14.51 3.22
N ILE A 115 1.41 13.54 2.33
CA ILE A 115 0.91 12.18 2.54
C ILE A 115 1.52 11.51 3.77
N ARG A 116 0.78 10.59 4.38
CA ARG A 116 1.18 9.81 5.54
C ARG A 116 1.28 8.31 5.25
N GLY A 117 1.08 7.93 4.02
CA GLY A 117 1.23 6.57 3.49
C GLY A 117 1.19 6.59 1.98
N LEU A 118 1.81 5.62 1.35
CA LEU A 118 1.87 5.48 -0.11
C LEU A 118 1.48 4.06 -0.52
N ALA A 119 0.54 3.95 -1.44
CA ALA A 119 0.28 2.73 -2.21
C ALA A 119 0.76 2.94 -3.63
N ILE A 120 1.58 2.04 -4.18
CA ILE A 120 2.23 2.27 -5.47
C ILE A 120 2.34 0.98 -6.30
N MET A 121 2.11 1.09 -7.60
CA MET A 121 2.59 0.15 -8.61
C MET A 121 3.99 0.60 -9.05
N PRO A 122 5.08 0.04 -8.51
CA PRO A 122 6.40 0.57 -8.77
C PRO A 122 6.92 0.20 -10.16
N VAL A 123 7.66 1.11 -10.79
CA VAL A 123 8.62 0.78 -11.86
C VAL A 123 9.80 0.06 -11.20
N ASP A 124 10.27 -1.04 -11.78
CA ASP A 124 11.41 -1.79 -11.25
C ASP A 124 12.73 -1.14 -11.69
N SER A 125 13.11 -0.08 -10.97
CA SER A 125 14.38 0.62 -11.17
C SER A 125 15.09 0.89 -9.84
N GLU A 126 16.41 1.09 -9.88
CA GLU A 126 17.19 1.38 -8.69
C GLU A 126 16.76 2.70 -8.04
N THR A 127 16.54 3.73 -8.86
CA THR A 127 16.17 5.07 -8.41
C THR A 127 14.82 5.07 -7.70
N VAL A 128 13.83 4.36 -8.24
CA VAL A 128 12.52 4.20 -7.56
C VAL A 128 12.68 3.43 -6.26
N ARG A 129 13.51 2.37 -6.23
CA ARG A 129 13.80 1.60 -5.02
C ARG A 129 14.41 2.46 -3.92
N GLU A 130 15.42 3.25 -4.25
CA GLU A 130 16.06 4.19 -3.33
C GLU A 130 15.06 5.24 -2.82
N LYS A 131 14.25 5.82 -3.70
CA LYS A 131 13.22 6.79 -3.33
C LYS A 131 12.21 6.21 -2.36
N LEU A 132 11.71 4.99 -2.60
CA LEU A 132 10.76 4.33 -1.70
C LEU A 132 11.40 4.00 -0.35
N ASN A 133 12.65 3.58 -0.31
CA ASN A 133 13.36 3.33 0.94
C ASN A 133 13.57 4.64 1.73
N ALA A 134 13.93 5.74 1.08
CA ALA A 134 14.05 7.04 1.71
C ALA A 134 12.72 7.53 2.33
N LEU A 135 11.59 7.32 1.64
CA LEU A 135 10.26 7.63 2.21
C LEU A 135 10.01 6.88 3.52
N ILE A 136 10.40 5.60 3.57
CA ILE A 136 10.17 4.75 4.74
C ILE A 136 11.12 5.11 5.88
N GLU A 137 12.42 5.23 5.59
CA GLU A 137 13.47 5.34 6.60
C GLU A 137 13.62 6.76 7.15
N GLU A 138 13.56 7.75 6.26
CA GLU A 138 13.82 9.14 6.65
C GLU A 138 12.54 9.89 7.01
N LYS A 139 11.44 9.59 6.31
CA LYS A 139 10.16 10.32 6.48
C LYS A 139 9.09 9.55 7.24
N ASN A 140 9.34 8.30 7.60
CA ASN A 140 8.39 7.40 8.27
C ASN A 140 7.05 7.30 7.54
N ILE A 141 7.08 7.31 6.20
CA ILE A 141 5.92 7.11 5.34
C ILE A 141 5.87 5.63 4.97
N PRO A 142 4.92 4.84 5.50
CA PRO A 142 4.78 3.43 5.13
C PRO A 142 4.40 3.31 3.66
N VAL A 143 5.02 2.34 2.98
CA VAL A 143 4.78 2.04 1.57
C VAL A 143 4.18 0.65 1.42
N VAL A 144 3.13 0.55 0.63
CA VAL A 144 2.54 -0.70 0.17
C VAL A 144 2.67 -0.75 -1.35
N THR A 145 3.27 -1.83 -1.86
CA THR A 145 3.28 -2.08 -3.30
C THR A 145 2.06 -2.91 -3.69
N PHE A 146 1.49 -2.68 -4.85
CA PHE A 146 0.36 -3.47 -5.33
C PHE A 146 0.42 -3.71 -6.84
N ASN A 147 -0.19 -4.81 -7.29
CA ASN A 147 -0.18 -5.31 -8.67
C ASN A 147 1.23 -5.66 -9.19
N SER A 148 2.16 -4.70 -9.23
CA SER A 148 3.60 -4.92 -9.43
C SER A 148 4.36 -4.73 -8.12
N ASP A 149 5.53 -5.36 -8.03
CA ASP A 149 6.37 -5.31 -6.85
C ASP A 149 7.82 -4.98 -7.24
N ILE A 150 8.57 -4.45 -6.28
CA ILE A 150 10.00 -4.12 -6.43
C ILE A 150 10.79 -4.74 -5.28
N VAL A 151 11.69 -5.65 -5.63
CA VAL A 151 12.51 -6.37 -4.65
C VAL A 151 13.57 -5.44 -4.06
N GLY A 152 13.92 -5.65 -2.79
CA GLY A 152 14.95 -4.85 -2.10
C GLY A 152 14.42 -3.57 -1.46
N THR A 153 13.10 -3.33 -1.47
CA THR A 153 12.47 -2.24 -0.71
C THR A 153 12.08 -2.70 0.70
N ARG A 154 12.04 -1.75 1.62
CA ARG A 154 11.54 -1.94 3.00
C ARG A 154 10.04 -1.71 3.12
N ARG A 155 9.30 -1.92 2.04
CA ARG A 155 7.84 -1.77 2.02
C ARG A 155 7.17 -2.61 3.09
N THR A 156 6.03 -2.13 3.56
CA THR A 156 5.23 -2.83 4.60
C THR A 156 4.72 -4.17 4.10
N CYS A 157 4.16 -4.20 2.89
CA CYS A 157 3.70 -5.44 2.24
C CYS A 157 3.51 -5.23 0.72
N PHE A 158 3.35 -6.33 0.03
CA PHE A 158 2.88 -6.40 -1.35
C PHE A 158 1.47 -6.96 -1.40
N VAL A 159 0.61 -6.33 -2.17
CA VAL A 159 -0.76 -6.77 -2.44
C VAL A 159 -0.89 -7.11 -3.92
N GLY A 160 -0.88 -8.39 -4.24
CA GLY A 160 -0.93 -8.82 -5.63
C GLY A 160 -0.96 -10.32 -5.78
N MET A 161 -0.88 -10.77 -7.02
CA MET A 161 -0.84 -12.19 -7.37
C MET A 161 0.58 -12.73 -7.28
N ASP A 162 0.73 -13.98 -6.91
CA ASP A 162 2.00 -14.71 -7.08
C ASP A 162 2.23 -15.01 -8.58
N ASN A 163 3.00 -14.13 -9.22
CA ASN A 163 3.24 -14.19 -10.66
C ASN A 163 4.02 -15.45 -11.08
N ARG A 164 4.89 -15.98 -10.22
CA ARG A 164 5.58 -17.24 -10.46
C ARG A 164 4.60 -18.43 -10.44
N LYS A 165 3.67 -18.46 -9.48
CA LYS A 165 2.59 -19.47 -9.50
C LYS A 165 1.72 -19.34 -10.73
N SER A 166 1.39 -18.13 -11.15
CA SER A 166 0.62 -17.88 -12.37
C SER A 166 1.30 -18.49 -13.60
N GLY A 167 2.60 -18.22 -13.79
CA GLY A 167 3.37 -18.80 -14.90
C GLY A 167 3.41 -20.33 -14.86
N ARG A 168 3.66 -20.93 -13.69
CA ARG A 168 3.62 -22.39 -13.51
C ARG A 168 2.25 -22.98 -13.78
N THR A 169 1.19 -22.32 -13.36
CA THR A 169 -0.18 -22.77 -13.62
C THR A 169 -0.50 -22.75 -15.11
N ALA A 170 -0.10 -21.70 -15.81
CA ALA A 170 -0.26 -21.60 -17.26
C ALA A 170 0.50 -22.73 -17.99
N ALA A 171 1.75 -23.01 -17.59
CA ALA A 171 2.53 -24.12 -18.14
C ALA A 171 1.84 -25.49 -17.90
N GLY A 172 1.35 -25.71 -16.69
CA GLY A 172 0.63 -26.95 -16.34
C GLY A 172 -0.64 -27.14 -17.16
N LEU A 173 -1.45 -26.09 -17.29
CA LEU A 173 -2.68 -26.13 -18.09
C LEU A 173 -2.39 -26.39 -19.57
N LEU A 174 -1.42 -25.67 -20.15
CA LEU A 174 -1.02 -25.92 -21.54
C LEU A 174 -0.44 -27.33 -21.74
N GLY A 175 0.38 -27.80 -20.80
CA GLY A 175 0.88 -29.15 -20.81
C GLY A 175 -0.24 -30.22 -20.84
N MET A 176 -1.30 -30.02 -20.05
CA MET A 176 -2.47 -30.89 -20.06
C MET A 176 -3.26 -30.78 -21.38
N LEU A 177 -3.53 -29.56 -21.86
CA LEU A 177 -4.32 -29.32 -23.07
C LEU A 177 -3.62 -29.87 -24.34
N THR A 178 -2.30 -29.74 -24.41
CA THR A 178 -1.48 -30.19 -25.54
C THR A 178 -1.02 -31.64 -25.37
N ARG A 179 -1.39 -32.33 -24.29
CA ARG A 179 -0.86 -33.63 -23.89
C ARG A 179 0.67 -33.66 -23.80
N GLY A 180 1.25 -32.54 -23.36
CA GLY A 180 2.69 -32.38 -23.19
C GLY A 180 3.49 -32.23 -24.48
N ASN A 181 2.85 -31.99 -25.62
CA ASN A 181 3.52 -31.92 -26.92
C ASN A 181 3.05 -30.73 -27.74
N GLY A 182 3.98 -29.99 -28.33
CA GLY A 182 3.66 -28.89 -29.23
C GLY A 182 4.63 -27.71 -29.12
N LYS A 183 4.35 -26.67 -29.92
CA LYS A 183 5.08 -25.41 -29.91
C LYS A 183 4.23 -24.33 -29.34
N ILE A 184 4.79 -23.54 -28.42
CA ILE A 184 4.12 -22.45 -27.74
C ILE A 184 4.84 -21.13 -28.06
N LEU A 185 4.07 -20.13 -28.45
CA LEU A 185 4.49 -18.74 -28.49
C LEU A 185 3.97 -18.04 -27.23
N ILE A 186 4.87 -17.42 -26.48
CA ILE A 186 4.50 -16.60 -25.34
C ILE A 186 4.41 -15.14 -25.81
N ILE A 187 3.25 -14.54 -25.62
CA ILE A 187 3.05 -13.11 -25.81
C ILE A 187 2.92 -12.48 -24.42
N THR A 188 3.76 -11.52 -24.12
CA THR A 188 3.82 -10.84 -22.81
C THR A 188 3.73 -9.33 -22.98
N GLY A 189 3.57 -8.58 -21.89
CA GLY A 189 3.61 -7.12 -21.91
C GLY A 189 5.03 -6.56 -22.03
N TYR A 190 5.33 -5.53 -21.25
CA TYR A 190 6.65 -4.89 -21.28
C TYR A 190 7.73 -5.77 -20.64
N PHE A 191 8.85 -5.97 -21.32
CA PHE A 191 10.02 -6.65 -20.74
C PHE A 191 10.67 -5.90 -19.57
N SER A 192 10.41 -4.60 -19.43
CA SER A 192 10.77 -3.80 -18.25
C SER A 192 9.84 -4.05 -17.06
N ASN A 193 8.75 -4.81 -17.24
CA ASN A 193 7.82 -5.13 -16.18
C ASN A 193 8.23 -6.42 -15.46
N HIS A 194 8.62 -6.30 -14.20
CA HIS A 194 9.02 -7.43 -13.37
C HIS A 194 7.93 -8.52 -13.25
N VAL A 195 6.67 -8.13 -13.25
CA VAL A 195 5.51 -9.03 -13.19
C VAL A 195 5.47 -9.99 -14.38
N ASP A 196 5.64 -9.44 -15.58
CA ASP A 196 5.59 -10.23 -16.82
C ASP A 196 6.80 -11.15 -16.93
N ASN A 197 7.97 -10.65 -16.57
CA ASN A 197 9.19 -11.47 -16.54
C ASN A 197 9.07 -12.65 -15.56
N GLN A 198 8.52 -12.44 -14.37
CA GLN A 198 8.29 -13.54 -13.41
C GLN A 198 7.34 -14.62 -13.96
N ARG A 199 6.31 -14.23 -14.73
CA ARG A 199 5.40 -15.19 -15.37
C ARG A 199 6.09 -15.99 -16.44
N VAL A 200 6.85 -15.31 -17.32
CA VAL A 200 7.60 -15.95 -18.41
C VAL A 200 8.66 -16.89 -17.86
N ASP A 201 9.48 -16.44 -16.91
CA ASP A 201 10.53 -17.25 -16.27
C ASP A 201 9.97 -18.50 -15.60
N ALA A 202 8.85 -18.34 -14.87
CA ALA A 202 8.24 -19.46 -14.18
C ALA A 202 7.54 -20.43 -15.13
N PHE A 203 7.03 -19.95 -16.26
CA PHE A 203 6.54 -20.79 -17.35
C PHE A 203 7.68 -21.61 -17.95
N GLY A 204 8.78 -20.95 -18.34
CA GLY A 204 9.97 -21.60 -18.90
C GLY A 204 10.61 -22.61 -17.94
N GLY A 205 10.71 -22.28 -16.65
CA GLY A 205 11.21 -23.18 -15.62
C GLY A 205 10.38 -24.43 -15.40
N SER A 206 9.13 -24.45 -15.88
CA SER A 206 8.24 -25.62 -15.82
C SER A 206 8.42 -26.58 -17.00
N GLN A 207 9.25 -26.26 -17.99
CA GLN A 207 9.47 -27.03 -19.20
C GLN A 207 10.00 -28.45 -18.92
N ALA A 208 10.75 -28.62 -17.83
CA ALA A 208 11.25 -29.93 -17.41
C ALA A 208 10.12 -30.96 -17.14
N ALA A 209 8.93 -30.49 -16.74
CA ALA A 209 7.75 -31.35 -16.55
C ALA A 209 7.06 -31.76 -17.87
N PHE A 210 7.34 -31.01 -18.95
CA PHE A 210 6.75 -31.23 -20.28
C PHE A 210 7.83 -31.14 -21.37
N PRO A 211 8.72 -32.16 -21.49
CA PRO A 211 9.93 -32.07 -22.30
C PRO A 211 9.66 -31.96 -23.81
N HIS A 212 8.47 -32.30 -24.28
CA HIS A 212 8.06 -32.19 -25.68
C HIS A 212 7.26 -30.93 -25.98
N LEU A 213 7.14 -30.02 -24.99
CA LEU A 213 6.51 -28.71 -25.12
C LEU A 213 7.61 -27.69 -25.40
N GLU A 214 7.75 -27.27 -26.64
CA GLU A 214 8.79 -26.34 -27.09
C GLU A 214 8.29 -24.89 -26.99
N ILE A 215 9.05 -24.01 -26.30
CA ILE A 215 8.82 -22.58 -26.39
C ILE A 215 9.47 -22.07 -27.68
N ALA A 216 8.66 -21.80 -28.68
CA ALA A 216 9.10 -21.34 -30.00
C ALA A 216 9.57 -19.87 -29.98
N GLY A 217 9.14 -19.11 -29.02
CA GLY A 217 9.55 -17.72 -28.83
C GLY A 217 8.80 -17.02 -27.69
N VAL A 218 9.36 -15.88 -27.29
CA VAL A 218 8.72 -14.93 -26.37
C VAL A 218 8.67 -13.59 -27.08
N HIS A 219 7.49 -13.01 -27.20
CA HIS A 219 7.28 -11.73 -27.88
C HIS A 219 6.68 -10.72 -26.89
N GLY A 220 7.34 -9.57 -26.76
CA GLY A 220 6.81 -8.43 -26.01
C GLY A 220 5.81 -7.66 -26.86
N SER A 221 4.68 -7.35 -26.31
CA SER A 221 3.64 -6.54 -26.94
C SER A 221 3.20 -5.45 -25.98
N PHE A 222 2.71 -4.36 -26.50
CA PHE A 222 2.09 -3.31 -25.68
C PHE A 222 0.66 -3.74 -25.32
N ASP A 223 0.21 -3.41 -24.11
CA ASP A 223 -1.13 -3.75 -23.63
C ASP A 223 -2.26 -3.02 -24.36
N GLU A 224 -1.91 -2.09 -25.25
CA GLU A 224 -2.87 -1.35 -26.05
C GLU A 224 -2.56 -1.47 -27.55
N ALA A 225 -3.60 -1.71 -28.31
CA ALA A 225 -3.56 -1.44 -29.74
C ALA A 225 -3.41 0.09 -29.91
N ALA A 226 -2.29 0.51 -30.51
CA ALA A 226 -2.05 1.90 -30.88
C ALA A 226 -3.10 2.37 -31.88
#